data_719197205cb3628f4a6e3586a0d6a0ff
#
_entry.id   719197205cb3628f4a6e3586a0d6a0ff
#
_cell.length_a   1.000
_cell.length_b   1.000
_cell.length_c   1.000
_cell.angle_alpha   90.00
_cell.angle_beta   90.00
_cell.angle_gamma   90.00
#
_symmetry.space_group_name_H-M   'P 1'
#
loop_
_entity.id
_entity.type
_entity.pdbx_description
1 polymer ?
#
loop_
_entity_poly.entity_id
_entity_poly.type
_entity_poly.pdbx_seq_one_letter_code
_entity_poly.pdbx_strand_id
1 'polypeptide(L)'
;LLPQYEGRVKCIYIDPPYNTGNEKWCYNDNVNDPHIQKWLGEVVGKEGEDLTRHDKWLCMMYPRLMLLQKLLADDGAIFISIDDNELYNLKSICDEIFGASCFVSNISWQRTYSTRNDSKGIVNEVEHILVYSKQPGWNPNKLSRTEEMNARYSNPDNDVCAWKSTDAFAPGATTHQGMVYAIQNPFTGVLLYPSNGRCWSLGQDQMFEIMSQWGEYELREIADAQKRASICGVSEAQVKSGVKAIMLSDSVEDAAQKAAAIYNRGQWPLFY
;
A
#
# COMPACT_ATOMS: atom_id res chain seq x y z
N LEU A 1 12.85 -4.86 33.84
CA LEU A 1 11.74 -5.13 32.91
C LEU A 1 11.85 -6.51 32.25
N LEU A 2 13.05 -6.91 31.73
CA LEU A 2 13.22 -8.20 31.02
C LEU A 2 12.64 -9.40 31.76
N PRO A 3 12.91 -9.64 33.09
CA PRO A 3 12.38 -10.83 33.75
C PRO A 3 10.86 -10.94 33.77
N GLN A 4 10.14 -9.84 33.54
CA GLN A 4 8.68 -9.80 33.61
C GLN A 4 8.02 -9.68 32.24
N TYR A 5 8.71 -9.08 31.26
CA TYR A 5 8.10 -8.65 30.00
C TYR A 5 8.79 -9.22 28.74
N GLU A 6 9.83 -10.05 28.90
CA GLU A 6 10.51 -10.66 27.75
C GLU A 6 9.51 -11.43 26.87
N GLY A 7 9.49 -11.13 25.57
CA GLY A 7 8.61 -11.75 24.60
C GLY A 7 7.10 -11.46 24.78
N ARG A 8 6.72 -10.41 25.53
CA ARG A 8 5.30 -10.15 25.88
C ARG A 8 4.76 -8.81 25.39
N VAL A 9 5.63 -7.89 24.99
CA VAL A 9 5.22 -6.53 24.60
C VAL A 9 4.79 -6.51 23.14
N LYS A 10 3.54 -6.17 22.89
CA LYS A 10 2.97 -6.13 21.53
C LYS A 10 3.32 -4.88 20.74
N CYS A 11 3.49 -3.75 21.43
CA CYS A 11 3.79 -2.47 20.82
C CYS A 11 4.78 -1.70 21.67
N ILE A 12 5.85 -1.25 21.06
CA ILE A 12 6.84 -0.34 21.66
C ILE A 12 6.85 0.92 20.81
N TYR A 13 6.76 2.08 21.45
CA TYR A 13 7.05 3.37 20.84
C TYR A 13 8.18 4.04 21.61
N ILE A 14 9.19 4.52 20.89
CA ILE A 14 10.28 5.30 21.44
C ILE A 14 10.52 6.56 20.61
N ASP A 15 10.94 7.59 21.30
CA ASP A 15 11.35 8.88 20.77
C ASP A 15 12.77 9.18 21.27
N PRO A 16 13.82 8.62 20.62
CA PRO A 16 15.18 8.80 21.05
C PRO A 16 15.68 10.22 20.76
N PRO A 17 16.81 10.66 21.36
CA PRO A 17 17.45 11.92 20.97
C PRO A 17 17.79 11.93 19.48
N TYR A 18 17.43 13.00 18.76
CA TYR A 18 17.65 13.13 17.31
C TYR A 18 19.07 13.53 16.92
N ASN A 19 19.93 13.77 17.90
CA ASN A 19 21.34 14.11 17.69
C ASN A 19 21.57 15.33 16.78
N THR A 20 20.73 16.34 16.91
CA THR A 20 20.73 17.56 16.06
C THR A 20 21.96 18.44 16.24
N GLY A 21 22.78 18.18 17.24
CA GLY A 21 23.95 18.99 17.57
C GLY A 21 23.65 20.27 18.33
N ASN A 22 22.42 20.47 18.76
CA ASN A 22 21.98 21.65 19.49
C ASN A 22 22.20 21.45 21.01
N GLU A 23 23.28 22.01 21.57
CA GLU A 23 23.74 21.77 22.94
C GLU A 23 22.84 22.37 24.05
N LYS A 24 21.77 23.08 23.68
CA LYS A 24 20.98 23.90 24.64
C LYS A 24 19.68 23.25 25.12
N TRP A 25 19.40 22.01 24.77
CA TRP A 25 18.19 21.32 25.21
C TRP A 25 18.41 20.54 26.50
N CYS A 26 17.37 20.52 27.38
CA CYS A 26 17.37 19.80 28.66
C CYS A 26 17.49 18.26 28.53
N TYR A 27 17.23 17.73 27.40
CA TYR A 27 17.63 16.37 26.99
C TYR A 27 19.04 16.51 26.42
N ASN A 28 20.00 15.89 27.11
CA ASN A 28 21.38 15.88 26.72
C ASN A 28 21.55 15.11 25.41
N ASP A 29 21.25 15.77 24.27
CA ASP A 29 21.43 15.21 22.91
C ASP A 29 22.90 14.89 22.63
N ASN A 30 23.80 15.45 23.41
CA ASN A 30 25.17 15.00 23.49
C ASN A 30 25.25 13.85 24.49
N VAL A 31 25.84 12.75 24.11
CA VAL A 31 26.16 11.59 24.94
C VAL A 31 27.20 11.99 26.01
N ASN A 32 26.98 13.11 26.67
CA ASN A 32 27.84 13.70 27.71
C ASN A 32 27.42 13.34 29.15
N ASP A 33 26.43 12.42 29.28
CA ASP A 33 26.14 11.86 30.61
C ASP A 33 27.40 11.19 31.19
N PRO A 34 27.83 11.55 32.41
CA PRO A 34 29.05 10.99 33.00
C PRO A 34 29.04 9.45 33.10
N HIS A 35 27.87 8.84 33.24
CA HIS A 35 27.73 7.38 33.24
C HIS A 35 27.93 6.78 31.85
N ILE A 36 27.43 7.45 30.82
CA ILE A 36 27.60 7.02 29.41
C ILE A 36 29.06 7.23 28.98
N GLN A 37 29.69 8.37 29.35
CA GLN A 37 31.11 8.61 29.10
C GLN A 37 32.01 7.58 29.80
N LYS A 38 31.70 7.25 31.07
CA LYS A 38 32.41 6.20 31.81
C LYS A 38 32.25 4.85 31.12
N TRP A 39 31.04 4.51 30.72
CA TRP A 39 30.73 3.25 29.99
C TRP A 39 31.43 3.20 28.63
N LEU A 40 31.40 4.29 27.85
CA LEU A 40 32.15 4.38 26.58
C LEU A 40 33.64 4.22 26.79
N GLY A 41 34.22 4.85 27.83
CA GLY A 41 35.64 4.69 28.20
C GLY A 41 35.99 3.29 28.62
N GLU A 42 35.09 2.56 29.30
CA GLU A 42 35.29 1.18 29.75
C GLU A 42 35.11 0.16 28.57
N VAL A 43 34.16 0.38 27.67
CA VAL A 43 33.79 -0.58 26.61
C VAL A 43 34.53 -0.30 25.30
N VAL A 44 34.72 0.95 24.92
CA VAL A 44 35.35 1.36 23.66
C VAL A 44 36.84 1.77 23.89
N GLY A 45 37.22 2.06 25.13
CA GLY A 45 38.59 2.40 25.46
C GLY A 45 39.04 3.75 24.91
N LYS A 46 40.35 3.87 24.60
CA LYS A 46 40.95 5.10 24.05
C LYS A 46 40.40 5.50 22.67
N GLU A 47 39.86 4.53 21.89
CA GLU A 47 39.24 4.79 20.61
C GLU A 47 37.93 5.58 20.73
N GLY A 48 37.33 5.62 21.92
CA GLY A 48 36.14 6.44 22.19
C GLY A 48 36.33 7.96 22.10
N GLU A 49 37.59 8.44 22.17
CA GLU A 49 37.91 9.85 22.03
C GLU A 49 37.84 10.32 20.57
N ASP A 50 38.08 9.43 19.62
CA ASP A 50 38.04 9.71 18.17
C ASP A 50 36.66 9.48 17.53
N LEU A 51 35.67 8.99 18.31
CA LEU A 51 34.33 8.73 17.79
C LEU A 51 33.62 10.02 17.39
N THR A 52 32.99 9.99 16.22
CA THR A 52 32.12 11.05 15.74
C THR A 52 30.85 11.13 16.61
N ARG A 53 30.11 12.22 16.46
CA ARG A 53 28.80 12.38 17.11
C ARG A 53 27.86 11.22 16.80
N HIS A 54 27.86 10.75 15.57
CA HIS A 54 27.02 9.65 15.10
C HIS A 54 27.43 8.31 15.74
N ASP A 55 28.72 8.03 15.84
CA ASP A 55 29.23 6.81 16.47
C ASP A 55 28.83 6.72 17.95
N LYS A 56 28.92 7.84 18.67
CA LYS A 56 28.50 7.93 20.07
C LYS A 56 27.00 7.66 20.22
N TRP A 57 26.20 8.20 19.30
CA TRP A 57 24.76 7.96 19.28
C TRP A 57 24.44 6.48 19.00
N LEU A 58 25.12 5.86 18.05
CA LEU A 58 24.98 4.44 17.75
C LEU A 58 25.38 3.56 18.95
N CYS A 59 26.49 3.85 19.61
CA CYS A 59 26.91 3.15 20.82
C CYS A 59 25.86 3.25 21.95
N MET A 60 25.16 4.37 22.04
CA MET A 60 24.07 4.55 23.01
C MET A 60 22.82 3.77 22.62
N MET A 61 22.44 3.75 21.34
CA MET A 61 21.18 3.18 20.87
C MET A 61 21.23 1.66 20.72
N TYR A 62 22.35 1.12 20.24
CA TYR A 62 22.48 -0.31 19.94
C TYR A 62 22.08 -1.23 21.10
N PRO A 63 22.66 -1.11 22.31
CA PRO A 63 22.27 -1.98 23.43
C PRO A 63 20.83 -1.78 23.88
N ARG A 64 20.28 -0.59 23.72
CA ARG A 64 18.87 -0.31 24.04
C ARG A 64 17.93 -1.01 23.08
N LEU A 65 18.20 -0.92 21.77
CA LEU A 65 17.41 -1.59 20.74
C LEU A 65 17.46 -3.11 20.88
N MET A 66 18.64 -3.68 21.24
CA MET A 66 18.79 -5.10 21.56
C MET A 66 17.87 -5.54 22.71
N LEU A 67 17.79 -4.72 23.76
CA LEU A 67 16.89 -5.00 24.91
C LEU A 67 15.43 -4.86 24.52
N LEU A 68 15.07 -3.83 23.73
CA LEU A 68 13.70 -3.62 23.26
C LEU A 68 13.25 -4.76 22.34
N GLN A 69 14.14 -5.25 21.48
CA GLN A 69 13.88 -6.41 20.62
C GLN A 69 13.53 -7.67 21.44
N LYS A 70 14.20 -7.89 22.58
CA LYS A 70 13.90 -9.01 23.50
C LYS A 70 12.54 -8.86 24.19
N LEU A 71 12.09 -7.64 24.46
CA LEU A 71 10.79 -7.39 25.07
C LEU A 71 9.63 -7.68 24.12
N LEU A 72 9.84 -7.53 22.80
CA LEU A 72 8.77 -7.71 21.80
C LEU A 72 8.27 -9.17 21.77
N ALA A 73 6.96 -9.31 21.77
CA ALA A 73 6.26 -10.55 21.43
C ALA A 73 6.47 -10.89 19.94
N ASP A 74 6.28 -12.16 19.56
CA ASP A 74 6.48 -12.60 18.19
C ASP A 74 5.58 -11.86 17.18
N ASP A 75 4.39 -11.45 17.60
CA ASP A 75 3.45 -10.63 16.83
C ASP A 75 3.53 -9.12 17.18
N GLY A 76 4.61 -8.69 17.84
CA GLY A 76 4.84 -7.31 18.25
C GLY A 76 5.61 -6.49 17.23
N ALA A 77 5.47 -5.16 17.33
CA ALA A 77 6.21 -4.19 16.53
C ALA A 77 6.73 -3.00 17.38
N ILE A 78 7.83 -2.41 16.90
CA ILE A 78 8.43 -1.20 17.47
C ILE A 78 8.31 -0.05 16.48
N PHE A 79 7.98 1.12 16.99
CA PHE A 79 7.86 2.39 16.28
C PHE A 79 8.89 3.34 16.85
N ILE A 80 9.74 3.91 16.02
CA ILE A 80 10.88 4.74 16.45
C ILE A 80 10.83 6.05 15.71
N SER A 81 10.52 7.15 16.41
CA SER A 81 10.58 8.50 15.85
C SER A 81 12.03 8.94 15.66
N ILE A 82 12.33 9.60 14.56
CA ILE A 82 13.65 10.13 14.22
C ILE A 82 13.54 11.21 13.16
N ASP A 83 14.51 12.10 13.08
CA ASP A 83 14.69 13.03 11.97
C ASP A 83 15.80 12.57 11.00
N ASP A 84 16.05 13.38 9.97
CA ASP A 84 17.05 13.07 8.93
C ASP A 84 18.49 12.93 9.46
N ASN A 85 18.80 13.47 10.67
CA ASN A 85 20.18 13.43 11.19
C ASN A 85 20.63 11.99 11.44
N GLU A 86 19.77 11.13 11.99
CA GLU A 86 20.11 9.75 12.37
C GLU A 86 19.25 8.69 11.66
N LEU A 87 18.38 9.06 10.74
CA LEU A 87 17.47 8.14 10.05
C LEU A 87 18.20 6.93 9.45
N TYR A 88 19.27 7.18 8.70
CA TYR A 88 20.00 6.12 7.99
C TYR A 88 20.83 5.26 8.94
N ASN A 89 21.42 5.87 9.97
CA ASN A 89 22.16 5.16 11.01
C ASN A 89 21.22 4.25 11.81
N LEU A 90 20.07 4.78 12.22
CA LEU A 90 19.04 4.01 12.91
C LEU A 90 18.52 2.86 12.05
N LYS A 91 18.27 3.12 10.77
CA LYS A 91 17.82 2.08 9.83
C LYS A 91 18.85 0.94 9.76
N SER A 92 20.14 1.27 9.65
CA SER A 92 21.21 0.28 9.52
C SER A 92 21.33 -0.60 10.77
N ILE A 93 21.31 -0.02 11.99
CA ILE A 93 21.40 -0.83 13.21
C ILE A 93 20.11 -1.61 13.48
N CYS A 94 18.94 -1.09 13.08
CA CYS A 94 17.70 -1.85 13.16
C CYS A 94 17.67 -3.04 12.20
N ASP A 95 18.20 -2.90 10.99
CA ASP A 95 18.36 -4.01 10.05
C ASP A 95 19.26 -5.12 10.62
N GLU A 96 20.31 -4.75 11.36
CA GLU A 96 21.19 -5.71 12.01
C GLU A 96 20.49 -6.41 13.20
N ILE A 97 19.78 -5.66 14.05
CA ILE A 97 19.20 -6.17 15.28
C ILE A 97 17.91 -6.95 15.04
N PHE A 98 17.00 -6.41 14.24
CA PHE A 98 15.67 -7.01 13.97
C PHE A 98 15.69 -7.89 12.71
N GLY A 99 16.63 -7.65 11.80
CA GLY A 99 16.68 -8.23 10.47
C GLY A 99 16.01 -7.35 9.41
N ALA A 100 16.60 -7.22 8.24
CA ALA A 100 16.08 -6.41 7.15
C ALA A 100 14.69 -6.87 6.67
N SER A 101 14.37 -8.18 6.79
CA SER A 101 13.06 -8.75 6.48
C SER A 101 11.95 -8.38 7.48
N CYS A 102 12.32 -7.88 8.64
CA CYS A 102 11.41 -7.38 9.68
C CYS A 102 11.12 -5.88 9.55
N PHE A 103 11.72 -5.20 8.58
CA PHE A 103 11.37 -3.81 8.27
C PHE A 103 9.95 -3.75 7.69
N VAL A 104 9.08 -2.97 8.34
CA VAL A 104 7.68 -2.84 7.94
C VAL A 104 7.49 -1.57 7.11
N SER A 105 7.90 -0.42 7.61
CA SER A 105 7.69 0.87 6.93
C SER A 105 8.55 1.99 7.51
N ASN A 106 8.74 3.03 6.70
CA ASN A 106 9.13 4.37 7.13
C ASN A 106 7.94 5.30 6.92
N ILE A 107 7.32 5.75 8.01
CA ILE A 107 6.18 6.66 7.99
C ILE A 107 6.70 8.09 8.01
N SER A 108 6.34 8.89 7.04
CA SER A 108 6.61 10.33 7.02
C SER A 108 5.57 11.05 7.87
N TRP A 109 6.01 11.71 8.92
CA TRP A 109 5.17 12.46 9.85
C TRP A 109 5.32 13.96 9.59
N GLN A 110 4.24 14.63 9.27
CA GLN A 110 4.27 16.09 9.09
C GLN A 110 4.35 16.78 10.45
N ARG A 111 5.50 17.43 10.71
CA ARG A 111 5.81 18.10 11.99
C ARG A 111 5.14 19.46 12.13
N THR A 112 5.05 20.22 11.05
CA THR A 112 4.53 21.58 11.02
C THR A 112 3.54 21.77 9.88
N TYR A 113 2.45 22.49 10.16
CA TYR A 113 1.43 22.84 9.16
C TYR A 113 1.60 24.28 8.61
N SER A 114 2.57 25.04 9.12
CA SER A 114 2.85 26.40 8.68
C SER A 114 4.25 26.50 8.11
N THR A 115 4.38 27.05 6.91
CA THR A 115 5.67 27.37 6.29
C THR A 115 6.39 28.43 7.14
N ARG A 116 7.65 28.18 7.48
CA ARG A 116 8.51 29.15 8.16
C ARG A 116 9.03 30.16 7.13
N ASN A 117 8.71 31.45 7.32
CA ASN A 117 9.14 32.53 6.43
C ASN A 117 10.65 32.83 6.50
N ASP A 118 11.36 32.26 7.48
CA ASP A 118 12.78 32.48 7.76
C ASP A 118 13.70 31.38 7.21
N SER A 119 13.15 30.36 6.57
CA SER A 119 13.93 29.28 6.00
C SER A 119 14.55 29.66 4.65
N LYS A 120 15.86 29.42 4.52
CA LYS A 120 16.58 29.57 3.27
C LYS A 120 16.71 28.22 2.58
N GLY A 121 16.16 28.08 1.36
CA GLY A 121 16.24 26.86 0.57
C GLY A 121 15.04 25.92 0.71
N ILE A 122 15.27 24.61 0.61
CA ILE A 122 14.23 23.59 0.72
C ILE A 122 13.91 23.37 2.20
N VAL A 123 12.64 23.57 2.55
CA VAL A 123 12.15 23.39 3.94
C VAL A 123 11.85 21.91 4.17
N ASN A 124 12.42 21.36 5.24
CA ASN A 124 12.04 20.03 5.73
C ASN A 124 10.96 20.17 6.83
N GLU A 125 9.75 19.74 6.54
CA GLU A 125 8.60 19.75 7.45
C GLU A 125 8.22 18.36 7.93
N VAL A 126 9.07 17.37 7.64
CA VAL A 126 8.78 15.95 7.89
C VAL A 126 9.77 15.37 8.89
N GLU A 127 9.27 14.55 9.78
CA GLU A 127 10.00 13.61 10.61
C GLU A 127 9.63 12.18 10.19
N HIS A 128 10.36 11.20 10.67
CA HIS A 128 10.22 9.81 10.29
C HIS A 128 9.83 8.95 11.50
N ILE A 129 9.01 7.93 11.24
CA ILE A 129 8.77 6.87 12.21
C ILE A 129 9.15 5.56 11.54
N LEU A 130 10.29 5.00 11.94
CA LEU A 130 10.69 3.67 11.49
C LEU A 130 9.90 2.60 12.23
N VAL A 131 9.36 1.64 11.48
CA VAL A 131 8.58 0.53 12.02
C VAL A 131 9.28 -0.79 11.72
N TYR A 132 9.57 -1.54 12.77
CA TYR A 132 10.10 -2.90 12.69
C TYR A 132 9.21 -3.86 13.47
N SER A 133 9.07 -5.06 12.96
CA SER A 133 8.38 -6.15 13.64
C SER A 133 9.37 -7.13 14.26
N LYS A 134 8.88 -7.98 15.18
CA LYS A 134 9.67 -9.08 15.74
C LYS A 134 9.89 -10.20 14.74
N GLN A 135 8.89 -10.50 13.91
CA GLN A 135 8.92 -11.55 12.90
C GLN A 135 8.59 -10.97 11.51
N PRO A 136 9.15 -11.53 10.43
CA PRO A 136 8.80 -11.13 9.07
C PRO A 136 7.32 -11.32 8.76
N GLY A 137 6.78 -10.47 7.87
CA GLY A 137 5.38 -10.60 7.42
C GLY A 137 4.33 -10.07 8.39
N TRP A 138 4.74 -9.34 9.42
CA TRP A 138 3.84 -8.70 10.38
C TRP A 138 2.93 -7.68 9.68
N ASN A 139 1.65 -7.68 10.09
CA ASN A 139 0.68 -6.69 9.65
C ASN A 139 -0.10 -6.16 10.86
N PRO A 140 -0.41 -4.86 10.90
CA PRO A 140 -1.25 -4.32 11.95
C PRO A 140 -2.68 -4.85 11.84
N ASN A 141 -3.36 -4.96 12.98
CA ASN A 141 -4.79 -5.25 12.98
C ASN A 141 -5.55 -4.10 12.31
N LYS A 142 -6.51 -4.45 11.48
CA LYS A 142 -7.40 -3.47 10.87
C LYS A 142 -8.35 -2.90 11.94
N LEU A 143 -8.61 -1.61 11.87
CA LEU A 143 -9.67 -0.99 12.67
C LEU A 143 -11.03 -1.55 12.25
N SER A 144 -11.94 -1.62 13.20
CA SER A 144 -13.35 -1.94 12.92
C SER A 144 -13.92 -0.93 11.93
N ARG A 145 -14.73 -1.41 10.99
CA ARG A 145 -15.42 -0.53 10.05
C ARG A 145 -16.46 0.31 10.80
N THR A 146 -16.53 1.58 10.46
CA THR A 146 -17.57 2.48 10.99
C THR A 146 -18.88 2.28 10.22
N GLU A 147 -20.00 2.70 10.82
CA GLU A 147 -21.31 2.69 10.17
C GLU A 147 -21.31 3.54 8.88
N GLU A 148 -20.60 4.67 8.88
CA GLU A 148 -20.42 5.52 7.70
C GLU A 148 -19.70 4.81 6.56
N MET A 149 -18.66 4.01 6.86
CA MET A 149 -17.99 3.17 5.87
C MET A 149 -18.91 2.09 5.31
N ASN A 150 -19.81 1.57 6.14
CA ASN A 150 -20.76 0.52 5.76
C ASN A 150 -22.00 1.06 5.04
N ALA A 151 -22.37 2.32 5.24
CA ALA A 151 -23.53 2.97 4.59
C ALA A 151 -23.49 2.94 3.05
N ARG A 152 -22.30 2.72 2.47
CA ARG A 152 -22.12 2.59 1.01
C ARG A 152 -22.49 1.23 0.45
N TYR A 153 -22.73 0.25 1.33
CA TYR A 153 -23.06 -1.12 0.96
C TYR A 153 -24.54 -1.35 1.25
N SER A 154 -25.22 -1.96 0.32
CA SER A 154 -26.63 -2.33 0.45
C SER A 154 -26.82 -3.78 0.07
N ASN A 155 -27.94 -4.36 0.49
CA ASN A 155 -28.31 -5.73 0.12
C ASN A 155 -29.75 -5.73 -0.42
N PRO A 156 -29.96 -5.14 -1.65
CA PRO A 156 -31.31 -5.01 -2.21
C PRO A 156 -31.93 -6.34 -2.64
N ASP A 157 -31.15 -7.38 -2.72
CA ASP A 157 -31.44 -8.68 -3.33
C ASP A 157 -31.32 -9.86 -2.38
N ASN A 158 -31.10 -9.59 -1.08
CA ASN A 158 -30.93 -10.60 -0.04
C ASN A 158 -29.76 -11.57 -0.27
N ASP A 159 -28.66 -11.08 -0.85
CA ASP A 159 -27.44 -11.85 -0.96
C ASP A 159 -26.83 -12.14 0.43
N VAL A 160 -25.85 -13.04 0.51
CA VAL A 160 -25.18 -13.45 1.76
C VAL A 160 -24.51 -12.28 2.50
N CYS A 161 -24.18 -11.19 1.80
CA CYS A 161 -23.62 -9.98 2.39
C CYS A 161 -24.02 -8.72 1.61
N ALA A 162 -23.94 -7.57 2.27
CA ALA A 162 -24.11 -6.29 1.62
C ALA A 162 -22.98 -6.01 0.65
N TRP A 163 -23.26 -5.46 -0.52
CA TRP A 163 -22.33 -5.18 -1.59
C TRP A 163 -22.47 -3.74 -2.12
N LYS A 164 -21.49 -3.33 -2.90
CA LYS A 164 -21.47 -2.05 -3.63
C LYS A 164 -20.93 -2.29 -5.01
N SER A 165 -21.64 -1.79 -6.03
CA SER A 165 -21.14 -1.80 -7.40
C SER A 165 -19.91 -0.89 -7.55
N THR A 166 -18.96 -1.31 -8.37
CA THR A 166 -17.81 -0.50 -8.77
C THR A 166 -17.62 -0.56 -10.26
N ASP A 167 -16.99 0.49 -10.84
CA ASP A 167 -16.67 0.49 -12.26
C ASP A 167 -15.64 -0.58 -12.59
N ALA A 168 -15.87 -1.32 -13.67
CA ALA A 168 -14.89 -2.25 -14.25
C ALA A 168 -13.88 -1.51 -15.17
N PHE A 169 -13.71 -0.20 -15.01
CA PHE A 169 -12.91 0.65 -15.87
C PHE A 169 -11.66 1.17 -15.19
N ALA A 170 -10.57 1.30 -15.99
CA ALA A 170 -9.32 1.94 -15.60
C ALA A 170 -9.05 3.17 -16.49
N PRO A 171 -8.28 4.17 -16.04
CA PRO A 171 -7.85 5.28 -16.87
C PRO A 171 -6.81 4.82 -17.91
N GLY A 172 -6.63 5.59 -18.99
CA GLY A 172 -5.53 5.39 -19.94
C GLY A 172 -5.91 4.64 -21.22
N ALA A 173 -7.12 4.85 -21.75
CA ALA A 173 -7.56 4.26 -23.02
C ALA A 173 -6.57 4.49 -24.18
N THR A 174 -5.94 5.67 -24.23
CA THR A 174 -4.97 6.04 -25.29
C THR A 174 -3.73 5.14 -25.29
N THR A 175 -3.22 4.79 -24.10
CA THR A 175 -2.03 3.95 -23.94
C THR A 175 -2.35 2.46 -23.87
N HIS A 176 -3.58 2.10 -23.47
CA HIS A 176 -4.04 0.72 -23.31
C HIS A 176 -5.15 0.36 -24.28
N GLN A 177 -4.98 0.72 -25.57
CA GLN A 177 -6.00 0.53 -26.62
C GLN A 177 -6.43 -0.93 -26.79
N GLY A 178 -5.58 -1.91 -26.47
CA GLY A 178 -5.92 -3.34 -26.46
C GLY A 178 -6.93 -3.73 -25.39
N MET A 179 -7.15 -2.87 -24.39
CA MET A 179 -8.16 -3.05 -23.34
C MET A 179 -9.44 -2.25 -23.61
N VAL A 180 -9.60 -1.70 -24.83
CA VAL A 180 -10.82 -1.05 -25.31
C VAL A 180 -11.46 -1.95 -26.35
N TYR A 181 -12.27 -2.90 -25.90
CA TYR A 181 -12.99 -3.88 -26.73
C TYR A 181 -14.47 -3.92 -26.34
N ALA A 182 -15.29 -4.41 -27.24
CA ALA A 182 -16.72 -4.61 -26.99
C ALA A 182 -16.96 -5.90 -26.19
N ILE A 183 -17.98 -5.86 -25.34
CA ILE A 183 -18.54 -7.04 -24.67
C ILE A 183 -20.04 -7.04 -24.92
N GLN A 184 -20.57 -8.13 -25.41
CA GLN A 184 -22.02 -8.25 -25.65
C GLN A 184 -22.71 -8.66 -24.34
N ASN A 185 -23.67 -7.83 -23.91
CA ASN A 185 -24.47 -8.10 -22.71
C ASN A 185 -25.36 -9.33 -22.94
N PRO A 186 -25.34 -10.33 -22.03
CA PRO A 186 -26.07 -11.59 -22.25
C PRO A 186 -27.60 -11.42 -22.13
N PHE A 187 -28.09 -10.38 -21.46
CA PHE A 187 -29.53 -10.15 -21.31
C PHE A 187 -30.13 -9.28 -22.39
N THR A 188 -29.38 -8.33 -22.90
CA THR A 188 -29.89 -7.32 -23.84
C THR A 188 -29.32 -7.42 -25.26
N GLY A 189 -28.22 -8.15 -25.43
CA GLY A 189 -27.46 -8.21 -26.68
C GLY A 189 -26.70 -6.93 -27.02
N VAL A 190 -26.81 -5.88 -26.24
CA VAL A 190 -26.15 -4.60 -26.47
C VAL A 190 -24.64 -4.71 -26.30
N LEU A 191 -23.87 -4.05 -27.17
CA LEU A 191 -22.41 -3.97 -27.06
C LEU A 191 -22.03 -2.91 -26.04
N LEU A 192 -21.35 -3.33 -25.00
CA LEU A 192 -20.82 -2.51 -23.92
C LEU A 192 -19.36 -2.16 -24.18
N TYR A 193 -19.01 -0.92 -23.94
CA TYR A 193 -17.65 -0.39 -24.06
C TYR A 193 -17.26 0.40 -22.80
N PRO A 194 -15.96 0.57 -22.53
CA PRO A 194 -15.51 1.51 -21.52
C PRO A 194 -15.98 2.94 -21.85
N SER A 195 -16.09 3.77 -20.81
CA SER A 195 -16.36 5.19 -20.98
C SER A 195 -15.23 5.91 -21.74
N ASN A 196 -15.51 7.05 -22.36
CA ASN A 196 -14.51 7.83 -23.09
C ASN A 196 -13.27 8.13 -22.21
N GLY A 197 -12.09 7.92 -22.77
CA GLY A 197 -10.80 8.07 -22.08
C GLY A 197 -10.43 6.93 -21.11
N ARG A 198 -11.32 5.94 -20.96
CA ARG A 198 -11.11 4.77 -20.07
C ARG A 198 -11.00 3.47 -20.86
N CYS A 199 -10.37 2.47 -20.24
CA CYS A 199 -10.29 1.10 -20.75
C CYS A 199 -10.85 0.13 -19.70
N TRP A 200 -11.09 -1.12 -20.09
CA TRP A 200 -11.41 -2.15 -19.12
C TRP A 200 -10.25 -2.33 -18.13
N SER A 201 -10.55 -2.65 -16.89
CA SER A 201 -9.55 -2.90 -15.85
C SER A 201 -8.86 -4.27 -16.00
N LEU A 202 -9.44 -5.15 -16.80
CA LEU A 202 -8.94 -6.50 -17.08
C LEU A 202 -8.55 -6.65 -18.56
N GLY A 203 -7.51 -7.43 -18.82
CA GLY A 203 -7.14 -7.85 -20.17
C GLY A 203 -8.25 -8.68 -20.82
N GLN A 204 -8.24 -8.72 -22.16
CA GLN A 204 -9.31 -9.37 -22.94
C GLN A 204 -9.47 -10.85 -22.58
N ASP A 205 -8.36 -11.59 -22.41
CA ASP A 205 -8.40 -13.03 -22.09
C ASP A 205 -9.04 -13.28 -20.72
N GLN A 206 -8.66 -12.50 -19.71
CA GLN A 206 -9.25 -12.59 -18.36
C GLN A 206 -10.74 -12.23 -18.37
N MET A 207 -11.11 -11.19 -19.11
CA MET A 207 -12.52 -10.79 -19.25
C MET A 207 -13.33 -11.86 -20.00
N PHE A 208 -12.74 -12.47 -21.02
CA PHE A 208 -13.36 -13.56 -21.76
C PHE A 208 -13.63 -14.78 -20.87
N GLU A 209 -12.67 -15.16 -20.00
CA GLU A 209 -12.85 -16.24 -19.04
C GLU A 209 -13.99 -15.95 -18.06
N ILE A 210 -14.08 -14.71 -17.57
CA ILE A 210 -15.16 -14.27 -16.67
C ILE A 210 -16.51 -14.34 -17.39
N MET A 211 -16.59 -13.78 -18.61
CA MET A 211 -17.83 -13.77 -19.37
C MET A 211 -18.30 -15.19 -19.74
N SER A 212 -17.37 -16.08 -20.03
CA SER A 212 -17.67 -17.49 -20.36
C SER A 212 -18.28 -18.29 -19.21
N GLN A 213 -18.23 -17.77 -17.97
CA GLN A 213 -18.98 -18.32 -16.83
C GLN A 213 -20.48 -18.01 -16.88
N TRP A 214 -20.89 -17.00 -17.64
CA TRP A 214 -22.26 -16.52 -17.72
C TRP A 214 -23.02 -16.96 -18.97
N GLY A 215 -22.31 -17.43 -19.98
CA GLY A 215 -22.88 -17.86 -21.27
C GLY A 215 -21.81 -18.38 -22.20
N GLU A 216 -22.24 -18.77 -23.39
CA GLU A 216 -21.32 -19.19 -24.46
C GLU A 216 -20.83 -17.93 -25.20
N TYR A 217 -19.53 -17.66 -25.12
CA TYR A 217 -18.90 -16.50 -25.73
C TYR A 217 -17.79 -16.91 -26.70
N GLU A 218 -17.55 -16.08 -27.70
CA GLU A 218 -16.42 -16.20 -28.61
C GLU A 218 -15.76 -14.86 -28.89
N LEU A 219 -14.49 -14.89 -29.28
CA LEU A 219 -13.75 -13.70 -29.72
C LEU A 219 -13.96 -13.47 -31.20
N ARG A 220 -14.69 -12.40 -31.57
CA ARG A 220 -15.06 -12.07 -32.91
C ARG A 220 -14.51 -10.71 -33.34
N GLU A 221 -14.02 -10.60 -34.58
CA GLU A 221 -13.69 -9.30 -35.16
C GLU A 221 -14.99 -8.59 -35.60
N ILE A 222 -15.10 -7.33 -35.21
CA ILE A 222 -16.24 -6.48 -35.57
C ILE A 222 -15.76 -5.12 -36.10
N ALA A 223 -16.59 -4.44 -36.86
CA ALA A 223 -16.28 -3.13 -37.47
C ALA A 223 -16.55 -2.00 -36.47
N ASP A 224 -15.74 -1.92 -35.37
CA ASP A 224 -15.92 -0.95 -34.30
C ASP A 224 -14.76 0.06 -34.16
N ALA A 225 -13.86 0.13 -35.16
CA ALA A 225 -12.68 0.98 -35.13
C ALA A 225 -13.00 2.46 -34.79
N GLN A 226 -14.06 3.00 -35.42
CA GLN A 226 -14.51 4.36 -35.15
C GLN A 226 -14.94 4.58 -33.68
N LYS A 227 -15.69 3.62 -33.13
CA LYS A 227 -16.13 3.68 -31.70
C LYS A 227 -14.95 3.63 -30.77
N ARG A 228 -14.01 2.71 -31.01
CA ARG A 228 -12.80 2.56 -30.21
C ARG A 228 -11.87 3.76 -30.34
N ALA A 229 -11.73 4.34 -31.54
CA ALA A 229 -10.97 5.57 -31.74
C ALA A 229 -11.52 6.73 -30.90
N SER A 230 -12.83 6.92 -30.91
CA SER A 230 -13.52 7.92 -30.09
C SER A 230 -13.23 7.72 -28.58
N ILE A 231 -13.29 6.48 -28.09
CA ILE A 231 -13.01 6.16 -26.67
C ILE A 231 -11.54 6.42 -26.34
N CYS A 232 -10.62 6.04 -27.23
CA CYS A 232 -9.19 6.21 -27.04
C CYS A 232 -8.72 7.67 -27.19
N GLY A 233 -9.53 8.54 -27.78
CA GLY A 233 -9.15 9.92 -28.09
C GLY A 233 -8.09 10.01 -29.20
N VAL A 234 -8.12 9.08 -30.18
CA VAL A 234 -7.19 9.01 -31.30
C VAL A 234 -7.96 9.00 -32.65
N SER A 235 -7.25 9.17 -33.77
CA SER A 235 -7.87 8.97 -35.08
C SER A 235 -8.10 7.47 -35.34
N GLU A 236 -9.06 7.16 -36.24
CA GLU A 236 -9.37 5.77 -36.59
C GLU A 236 -8.15 5.02 -37.17
N ALA A 237 -7.29 5.73 -37.90
CA ALA A 237 -6.06 5.17 -38.45
C ALA A 237 -5.00 4.82 -37.34
N GLN A 238 -5.10 5.41 -36.19
CA GLN A 238 -4.18 5.19 -35.06
C GLN A 238 -4.70 4.17 -34.04
N VAL A 239 -5.94 3.72 -34.16
CA VAL A 239 -6.50 2.74 -33.25
C VAL A 239 -5.83 1.38 -33.45
N LYS A 240 -5.52 0.71 -32.36
CA LYS A 240 -4.89 -0.61 -32.40
C LYS A 240 -5.77 -1.60 -33.18
N SER A 241 -5.22 -2.22 -34.23
CA SER A 241 -5.86 -3.29 -34.99
C SER A 241 -5.83 -4.64 -34.28
N GLY A 242 -6.63 -5.60 -34.72
CA GLY A 242 -6.65 -6.97 -34.22
C GLY A 242 -7.25 -7.15 -32.81
N VAL A 243 -7.91 -6.12 -32.27
CA VAL A 243 -8.65 -6.23 -31.00
C VAL A 243 -10.03 -6.80 -31.33
N LYS A 244 -10.36 -7.94 -30.75
CA LYS A 244 -11.61 -8.64 -30.95
C LYS A 244 -12.66 -8.24 -29.91
N ALA A 245 -13.92 -8.38 -30.25
CA ALA A 245 -15.03 -8.25 -29.30
C ALA A 245 -15.31 -9.59 -28.61
N ILE A 246 -15.82 -9.55 -27.39
CA ILE A 246 -16.35 -10.71 -26.68
C ILE A 246 -17.84 -10.79 -27.01
N MET A 247 -18.20 -11.71 -27.88
CA MET A 247 -19.53 -11.84 -28.46
C MET A 247 -20.23 -13.12 -28.04
N LEU A 248 -21.53 -13.08 -27.89
CA LEU A 248 -22.33 -14.30 -27.71
C LEU A 248 -22.20 -15.22 -28.92
N SER A 249 -22.00 -16.52 -28.66
CA SER A 249 -22.07 -17.58 -29.67
C SER A 249 -23.51 -18.05 -29.89
N ASP A 250 -24.33 -17.97 -28.85
CA ASP A 250 -25.75 -18.33 -28.84
C ASP A 250 -26.66 -17.16 -29.20
N SER A 251 -27.96 -17.42 -29.36
CA SER A 251 -28.97 -16.35 -29.45
C SER A 251 -29.01 -15.55 -28.14
N VAL A 252 -29.44 -14.28 -28.21
CA VAL A 252 -29.59 -13.43 -27.02
C VAL A 252 -30.60 -14.05 -26.04
N GLU A 253 -31.65 -14.70 -26.57
CA GLU A 253 -32.69 -15.36 -25.77
C GLU A 253 -32.14 -16.53 -24.95
N ASP A 254 -31.32 -17.39 -25.59
CA ASP A 254 -30.70 -18.53 -24.92
C ASP A 254 -29.64 -18.09 -23.90
N ALA A 255 -28.84 -17.10 -24.29
CA ALA A 255 -27.85 -16.49 -23.41
C ALA A 255 -28.50 -15.85 -22.16
N ALA A 256 -29.61 -15.13 -22.34
CA ALA A 256 -30.37 -14.52 -21.26
C ALA A 256 -30.93 -15.57 -20.29
N GLN A 257 -31.43 -16.69 -20.79
CA GLN A 257 -31.92 -17.80 -19.94
C GLN A 257 -30.81 -18.44 -19.12
N LYS A 258 -29.65 -18.72 -19.74
CA LYS A 258 -28.47 -19.26 -19.07
C LYS A 258 -27.97 -18.32 -17.98
N ALA A 259 -27.80 -17.03 -18.31
CA ALA A 259 -27.36 -16.00 -17.39
C ALA A 259 -28.34 -15.79 -16.24
N ALA A 260 -29.65 -15.80 -16.50
CA ALA A 260 -30.68 -15.70 -15.44
C ALA A 260 -30.66 -16.89 -14.50
N ALA A 261 -30.40 -18.10 -15.00
CA ALA A 261 -30.28 -19.29 -14.16
C ALA A 261 -29.06 -19.23 -13.22
N ILE A 262 -27.96 -18.61 -13.65
CA ILE A 262 -26.76 -18.37 -12.83
C ILE A 262 -27.04 -17.28 -11.80
N TYR A 263 -27.65 -16.18 -12.22
CA TYR A 263 -28.06 -15.07 -11.37
C TYR A 263 -28.96 -15.55 -10.20
N ASN A 264 -29.95 -16.36 -10.49
CA ASN A 264 -30.87 -16.90 -9.47
C ASN A 264 -30.20 -17.86 -8.46
N ARG A 265 -28.95 -18.28 -8.71
CA ARG A 265 -28.11 -19.04 -7.76
C ARG A 265 -27.29 -18.16 -6.84
N GLY A 266 -27.47 -16.83 -6.86
CA GLY A 266 -26.72 -15.88 -6.06
C GLY A 266 -25.34 -15.50 -6.62
N GLN A 267 -25.08 -15.81 -7.89
CA GLN A 267 -23.91 -15.31 -8.62
C GLN A 267 -24.30 -14.10 -9.45
N TRP A 268 -23.46 -13.06 -9.48
CA TRP A 268 -23.79 -11.76 -10.06
C TRP A 268 -23.07 -11.54 -11.38
N PRO A 269 -23.76 -11.15 -12.45
CA PRO A 269 -23.07 -10.76 -13.68
C PRO A 269 -22.28 -9.47 -13.50
N LEU A 270 -21.14 -9.39 -14.15
CA LEU A 270 -20.24 -8.24 -14.13
C LEU A 270 -20.92 -6.91 -14.57
N PHE A 271 -22.09 -6.96 -15.21
CA PHE A 271 -22.77 -5.87 -15.90
C PHE A 271 -24.22 -5.67 -15.44
N TYR A 272 -24.46 -5.80 -14.21
CA TYR A 272 -25.79 -5.47 -13.68
C TYR A 272 -25.87 -4.00 -13.31
#